data_a2bfa2a57707240e04a0fb15fbe7025c
#
_entry.id   a2bfa2a57707240e04a0fb15fbe7025c
#
_cell.length_a   1.000
_cell.length_b   1.000
_cell.length_c   1.000
_cell.angle_alpha   90.00
_cell.angle_beta   90.00
_cell.angle_gamma   90.00
#
_symmetry.space_group_name_H-M   'P 1'
#
loop_
_entity.id
_entity.type
_entity.pdbx_description
1 polymer ?
#
loop_
_entity_poly.entity_id
_entity_poly.type
_entity_poly.pdbx_seq_one_letter_code
_entity_poly.pdbx_strand_id
1 'polypeptide(L)'
;VRDFDNFLPQGAERKAWIKEAQRMQAQVLIPRMTWEELGMPEHFQFSKTLVLYIFGEYRRALECSSSINSSLHQFRGTLMVPYHAFFHALIQSRLYEGMTITEQKRFIRQLRSTERFLKQCVDRMADNFKKLHTLVAAELARITCDYSKADHLYQEALSTSMDGRYLWVVGITGECAARFYLERKEATKAV
;
A
#
# COMPACT_ATOMS: atom_id res chain seq x y z
N VAL A 1 -6.67 -1.65 -19.54
CA VAL A 1 -5.46 -2.28 -19.00
C VAL A 1 -4.38 -2.06 -20.03
N ARG A 2 -3.62 -0.97 -19.89
CA ARG A 2 -2.38 -0.83 -20.68
C ARG A 2 -1.38 -1.74 -20.00
N ASP A 3 -0.91 -2.73 -20.78
CA ASP A 3 0.01 -3.75 -20.38
C ASP A 3 1.25 -3.15 -19.68
N PHE A 4 1.37 -3.36 -18.40
CA PHE A 4 2.62 -3.15 -17.66
C PHE A 4 3.76 -3.98 -18.25
N ASP A 5 3.44 -5.05 -18.97
CA ASP A 5 4.40 -5.86 -19.73
C ASP A 5 5.12 -5.09 -20.86
N ASN A 6 4.58 -3.96 -21.33
CA ASN A 6 5.22 -3.11 -22.33
C ASN A 6 6.34 -2.21 -21.75
N PHE A 7 6.45 -2.08 -20.43
CA PHE A 7 7.53 -1.32 -19.79
C PHE A 7 8.69 -2.19 -19.33
N LEU A 8 8.54 -3.51 -19.39
CA LEU A 8 9.62 -4.44 -19.07
C LEU A 8 10.31 -4.88 -20.36
N PRO A 9 11.66 -4.94 -20.39
CA PRO A 9 12.39 -5.49 -21.52
C PRO A 9 11.84 -6.86 -21.87
N GLN A 10 11.58 -7.12 -23.16
CA GLN A 10 10.99 -8.38 -23.60
C GLN A 10 12.04 -9.35 -24.15
N GLY A 11 11.77 -10.66 -24.07
CA GLY A 11 12.59 -11.69 -24.69
C GLY A 11 13.99 -11.85 -24.09
N ALA A 12 15.03 -11.77 -24.93
CA ALA A 12 16.44 -11.94 -24.55
C ALA A 12 16.92 -10.83 -23.59
N GLU A 13 16.42 -9.60 -23.75
CA GLU A 13 16.76 -8.46 -22.89
C GLU A 13 16.24 -8.64 -21.46
N ARG A 14 15.05 -9.22 -21.29
CA ARG A 14 14.50 -9.55 -19.95
C ARG A 14 15.38 -10.56 -19.22
N LYS A 15 15.87 -11.58 -19.94
CA LYS A 15 16.81 -12.57 -19.37
C LYS A 15 18.15 -11.94 -19.00
N ALA A 16 18.68 -11.04 -19.84
CA ALA A 16 19.90 -10.30 -19.58
C ALA A 16 19.74 -9.37 -18.36
N TRP A 17 18.60 -8.68 -18.25
CA TRP A 17 18.29 -7.79 -17.14
C TRP A 17 18.14 -8.55 -15.81
N ILE A 18 17.45 -9.70 -15.81
CA ILE A 18 17.34 -10.56 -14.63
C ILE A 18 18.73 -11.08 -14.22
N LYS A 19 19.55 -11.51 -15.19
CA LYS A 19 20.91 -12.00 -14.94
C LYS A 19 21.82 -10.90 -14.37
N GLU A 20 21.70 -9.68 -14.87
CA GLU A 20 22.45 -8.52 -14.37
C GLU A 20 21.97 -8.09 -13.00
N ALA A 21 20.66 -8.07 -12.73
CA ALA A 21 20.10 -7.81 -11.42
C ALA A 21 20.56 -8.86 -10.38
N GLN A 22 20.59 -10.13 -10.77
CA GLN A 22 21.14 -11.21 -9.93
C GLN A 22 22.64 -11.06 -9.70
N ARG A 23 23.40 -10.62 -10.73
CA ARG A 23 24.83 -10.33 -10.61
C ARG A 23 25.09 -9.12 -9.71
N MET A 24 24.31 -8.04 -9.84
CA MET A 24 24.40 -6.88 -8.96
C MET A 24 24.04 -7.25 -7.52
N GLN A 25 23.04 -8.10 -7.32
CA GLN A 25 22.65 -8.64 -6.00
C GLN A 25 23.75 -9.52 -5.39
N ALA A 26 24.51 -10.23 -6.23
CA ALA A 26 25.67 -11.02 -5.80
C ALA A 26 26.95 -10.17 -5.59
N GLN A 27 27.05 -9.01 -6.25
CA GLN A 27 28.21 -8.10 -6.17
C GLN A 27 28.03 -6.97 -5.15
N VAL A 28 26.80 -6.68 -4.71
CA VAL A 28 26.61 -5.85 -3.52
C VAL A 28 27.15 -6.68 -2.35
N LEU A 29 28.40 -6.41 -2.01
CA LEU A 29 29.08 -6.81 -0.78
C LEU A 29 28.39 -6.15 0.44
N ILE A 30 27.11 -6.40 0.60
CA ILE A 30 26.54 -6.44 1.93
C ILE A 30 27.08 -7.77 2.48
N PRO A 31 27.89 -7.76 3.55
CA PRO A 31 28.26 -8.99 4.23
C PRO A 31 27.00 -9.83 4.37
N ARG A 32 27.10 -11.14 4.35
CA ARG A 32 25.98 -12.07 4.56
C ARG A 32 25.37 -11.92 5.98
N MET A 33 25.26 -10.69 6.44
CA MET A 33 24.50 -10.37 7.64
C MET A 33 23.03 -10.45 7.28
N THR A 34 22.32 -11.32 7.96
CA THR A 34 20.87 -11.32 7.89
C THR A 34 20.36 -10.00 8.47
N TRP A 35 19.18 -9.55 8.05
CA TRP A 35 18.58 -8.33 8.61
C TRP A 35 18.34 -8.43 10.12
N GLU A 36 18.27 -9.67 10.66
CA GLU A 36 18.23 -9.97 12.07
C GLU A 36 19.57 -9.65 12.75
N GLU A 37 20.71 -9.99 12.11
CA GLU A 37 22.05 -9.63 12.58
C GLU A 37 22.33 -8.13 12.49
N LEU A 38 21.67 -7.40 11.58
CA LEU A 38 21.70 -5.93 11.50
C LEU A 38 20.82 -5.25 12.56
N GLY A 39 20.06 -6.03 13.36
CA GLY A 39 19.17 -5.48 14.40
C GLY A 39 18.00 -4.63 13.83
N MET A 40 17.61 -4.84 12.57
CA MET A 40 16.53 -4.10 11.89
C MET A 40 15.47 -5.02 11.25
N PRO A 41 15.01 -6.08 11.96
CA PRO A 41 14.07 -7.03 11.38
C PRO A 41 12.75 -6.37 10.94
N GLU A 42 12.29 -5.34 11.67
CA GLU A 42 11.05 -4.62 11.37
C GLU A 42 11.13 -3.83 10.07
N HIS A 43 12.26 -3.18 9.78
CA HIS A 43 12.46 -2.45 8.53
C HIS A 43 12.45 -3.40 7.34
N PHE A 44 13.06 -4.57 7.49
CA PHE A 44 13.02 -5.60 6.46
C PHE A 44 11.60 -6.14 6.25
N GLN A 45 10.88 -6.47 7.32
CA GLN A 45 9.49 -6.93 7.24
C GLN A 45 8.59 -5.86 6.63
N PHE A 46 8.82 -4.59 6.96
CA PHE A 46 8.09 -3.48 6.35
C PHE A 46 8.36 -3.39 4.84
N SER A 47 9.63 -3.40 4.42
CA SER A 47 10.00 -3.38 2.99
C SER A 47 9.42 -4.58 2.24
N LYS A 48 9.47 -5.77 2.84
CA LYS A 48 8.87 -6.99 2.29
C LYS A 48 7.35 -6.86 2.17
N THR A 49 6.68 -6.23 3.14
CA THR A 49 5.24 -5.93 3.07
C THR A 49 4.90 -5.10 1.85
N LEU A 50 5.68 -4.04 1.56
CA LEU A 50 5.47 -3.18 0.39
C LEU A 50 5.61 -3.95 -0.91
N VAL A 51 6.68 -4.73 -1.05
CA VAL A 51 6.93 -5.55 -2.24
C VAL A 51 5.78 -6.53 -2.45
N LEU A 52 5.39 -7.28 -1.42
CA LEU A 52 4.30 -8.25 -1.50
C LEU A 52 2.96 -7.59 -1.85
N TYR A 53 2.69 -6.39 -1.32
CA TYR A 53 1.49 -5.62 -1.68
C TYR A 53 1.48 -5.27 -3.17
N ILE A 54 2.58 -4.74 -3.70
CA ILE A 54 2.72 -4.35 -5.11
C ILE A 54 2.52 -5.56 -6.04
N PHE A 55 3.03 -6.72 -5.66
CA PHE A 55 2.88 -7.97 -6.43
C PHE A 55 1.54 -8.69 -6.21
N GLY A 56 0.61 -8.13 -5.42
CA GLY A 56 -0.72 -8.72 -5.20
C GLY A 56 -0.74 -9.89 -4.21
N GLU A 57 0.38 -10.19 -3.55
CA GLU A 57 0.53 -11.26 -2.57
C GLU A 57 -0.05 -10.86 -1.19
N TYR A 58 -1.31 -10.43 -1.17
CA TYR A 58 -1.91 -9.74 -0.01
C TYR A 58 -1.94 -10.57 1.27
N ARG A 59 -2.12 -11.91 1.20
CA ARG A 59 -2.09 -12.78 2.39
C ARG A 59 -0.71 -12.78 3.04
N ARG A 60 0.34 -12.95 2.25
CA ARG A 60 1.73 -12.91 2.71
C ARG A 60 2.12 -11.51 3.20
N ALA A 61 1.64 -10.46 2.50
CA ALA A 61 1.81 -9.08 2.93
C ALA A 61 1.18 -8.83 4.30
N LEU A 62 -0.02 -9.40 4.57
CA LEU A 62 -0.68 -9.28 5.86
C LEU A 62 0.11 -9.97 6.98
N GLU A 63 0.67 -11.15 6.72
CA GLU A 63 1.53 -11.86 7.68
C GLU A 63 2.75 -11.01 8.06
N CYS A 64 3.49 -10.49 7.07
CA CYS A 64 4.65 -9.63 7.28
C CYS A 64 4.27 -8.34 8.02
N SER A 65 3.18 -7.69 7.62
CA SER A 65 2.69 -6.47 8.26
C SER A 65 2.25 -6.72 9.70
N SER A 66 1.61 -7.86 9.96
CA SER A 66 1.14 -8.21 11.31
C SER A 66 2.29 -8.54 12.27
N SER A 67 3.40 -9.09 11.78
CA SER A 67 4.58 -9.38 12.60
C SER A 67 5.23 -8.12 13.20
N ILE A 68 5.07 -6.97 12.54
CA ILE A 68 5.63 -5.68 12.98
C ILE A 68 4.78 -5.06 14.11
N ASN A 69 3.51 -5.41 14.24
CA ASN A 69 2.57 -4.73 15.15
C ASN A 69 3.06 -4.68 16.62
N SER A 70 3.72 -5.73 17.09
CA SER A 70 4.24 -5.79 18.45
C SER A 70 5.40 -4.82 18.70
N SER A 71 6.18 -4.52 17.67
CA SER A 71 7.38 -3.68 17.74
C SER A 71 7.13 -2.22 17.35
N LEU A 72 5.94 -1.88 16.78
CA LEU A 72 5.64 -0.53 16.30
C LEU A 72 5.82 0.58 17.34
N HIS A 73 5.68 0.25 18.63
CA HIS A 73 5.88 1.22 19.72
C HIS A 73 7.31 1.76 19.77
N GLN A 74 8.30 1.01 19.29
CA GLN A 74 9.72 1.42 19.24
C GLN A 74 9.97 2.48 18.16
N PHE A 75 9.10 2.57 17.14
CA PHE A 75 9.21 3.48 16.01
C PHE A 75 8.33 4.72 16.14
N ARG A 76 7.84 5.02 17.37
CA ARG A 76 7.03 6.22 17.59
C ARG A 76 7.80 7.48 17.20
N GLY A 77 7.11 8.37 16.49
CA GLY A 77 7.71 9.60 15.97
C GLY A 77 8.44 9.46 14.63
N THR A 78 8.54 8.25 14.09
CA THR A 78 9.10 8.01 12.75
C THR A 78 8.00 7.89 11.70
N LEU A 79 8.37 8.07 10.42
CA LEU A 79 7.47 7.89 9.27
C LEU A 79 7.02 6.44 9.10
N MET A 80 7.72 5.47 9.68
CA MET A 80 7.39 4.06 9.58
C MET A 80 5.98 3.76 10.13
N VAL A 81 5.60 4.39 11.24
CA VAL A 81 4.30 4.13 11.88
C VAL A 81 3.11 4.52 10.99
N PRO A 82 3.01 5.74 10.44
CA PRO A 82 1.90 6.09 9.55
C PRO A 82 1.93 5.33 8.22
N TYR A 83 3.09 5.05 7.65
CA TYR A 83 3.17 4.24 6.43
C TYR A 83 2.77 2.79 6.68
N HIS A 84 3.20 2.20 7.80
CA HIS A 84 2.76 0.85 8.17
C HIS A 84 1.23 0.80 8.36
N ALA A 85 0.65 1.75 9.09
CA ALA A 85 -0.80 1.82 9.30
C ALA A 85 -1.56 1.93 7.97
N PHE A 86 -1.06 2.75 7.04
CA PHE A 86 -1.60 2.90 5.70
C PHE A 86 -1.58 1.59 4.90
N PHE A 87 -0.42 0.96 4.75
CA PHE A 87 -0.31 -0.28 3.98
C PHE A 87 -1.06 -1.44 4.62
N HIS A 88 -1.03 -1.55 5.94
CA HIS A 88 -1.80 -2.56 6.67
C HIS A 88 -3.31 -2.43 6.40
N ALA A 89 -3.83 -1.20 6.39
CA ALA A 89 -5.22 -0.92 6.04
C ALA A 89 -5.54 -1.30 4.59
N LEU A 90 -4.68 -0.94 3.63
CA LEU A 90 -4.90 -1.29 2.22
C LEU A 90 -4.84 -2.80 1.98
N ILE A 91 -3.90 -3.51 2.59
CA ILE A 91 -3.81 -4.98 2.49
C ILE A 91 -5.09 -5.63 2.99
N GLN A 92 -5.58 -5.22 4.14
CA GLN A 92 -6.83 -5.74 4.69
C GLN A 92 -8.04 -5.37 3.82
N SER A 93 -8.05 -4.17 3.22
CA SER A 93 -9.10 -3.77 2.27
C SER A 93 -9.16 -4.69 1.04
N ARG A 94 -8.01 -5.20 0.58
CA ARG A 94 -7.94 -6.18 -0.52
C ARG A 94 -8.49 -7.55 -0.14
N LEU A 95 -8.37 -7.93 1.11
CA LEU A 95 -8.81 -9.23 1.61
C LEU A 95 -10.23 -9.21 2.18
N TYR A 96 -10.86 -8.03 2.24
CA TYR A 96 -12.13 -7.80 2.94
C TYR A 96 -13.26 -8.74 2.52
N GLU A 97 -13.43 -8.97 1.23
CA GLU A 97 -14.51 -9.82 0.71
C GLU A 97 -14.37 -11.31 1.13
N GLY A 98 -13.14 -11.76 1.33
CA GLY A 98 -12.85 -13.11 1.81
C GLY A 98 -12.88 -13.27 3.33
N MET A 99 -13.17 -12.22 4.08
CA MET A 99 -13.25 -12.23 5.54
C MET A 99 -14.60 -12.73 6.03
N THR A 100 -14.62 -13.39 7.18
CA THR A 100 -15.86 -13.69 7.91
C THR A 100 -16.52 -12.39 8.41
N ILE A 101 -17.83 -12.44 8.68
CA ILE A 101 -18.60 -11.29 9.17
C ILE A 101 -17.98 -10.69 10.45
N THR A 102 -17.44 -11.53 11.33
CA THR A 102 -16.79 -11.09 12.56
C THR A 102 -15.49 -10.34 12.26
N GLU A 103 -14.68 -10.84 11.33
CA GLU A 103 -13.44 -10.21 10.88
C GLU A 103 -13.74 -8.89 10.17
N GLN A 104 -14.75 -8.85 9.30
CA GLN A 104 -15.19 -7.63 8.62
C GLN A 104 -15.56 -6.52 9.61
N LYS A 105 -16.37 -6.85 10.63
CA LYS A 105 -16.74 -5.89 11.69
C LYS A 105 -15.53 -5.40 12.48
N ARG A 106 -14.58 -6.30 12.77
CA ARG A 106 -13.32 -5.92 13.45
C ARG A 106 -12.48 -5.02 12.57
N PHE A 107 -12.33 -5.38 11.30
CA PHE A 107 -11.56 -4.59 10.34
C PHE A 107 -12.13 -3.18 10.14
N ILE A 108 -13.44 -3.03 9.96
CA ILE A 108 -14.08 -1.71 9.82
C ILE A 108 -13.77 -0.81 11.03
N ARG A 109 -13.76 -1.37 12.24
CA ARG A 109 -13.37 -0.61 13.45
C ARG A 109 -11.90 -0.18 13.41
N GLN A 110 -11.01 -1.09 12.98
CA GLN A 110 -9.59 -0.79 12.81
C GLN A 110 -9.38 0.26 11.72
N LEU A 111 -10.05 0.13 10.58
CA LEU A 111 -9.94 1.07 9.46
C LEU A 111 -10.38 2.48 9.86
N ARG A 112 -11.47 2.62 10.62
CA ARG A 112 -11.89 3.90 11.20
C ARG A 112 -10.85 4.48 12.19
N SER A 113 -10.16 3.63 12.93
CA SER A 113 -9.09 4.07 13.83
C SER A 113 -7.87 4.54 13.04
N THR A 114 -7.51 3.81 11.99
CA THR A 114 -6.40 4.18 11.08
C THR A 114 -6.69 5.49 10.36
N GLU A 115 -7.92 5.66 9.84
CA GLU A 115 -8.34 6.90 9.19
C GLU A 115 -8.19 8.11 10.13
N ARG A 116 -8.68 8.01 11.38
CA ARG A 116 -8.54 9.07 12.39
C ARG A 116 -7.08 9.34 12.75
N PHE A 117 -6.27 8.30 12.88
CA PHE A 117 -4.85 8.42 13.14
C PHE A 117 -4.12 9.16 12.00
N LEU A 118 -4.38 8.79 10.75
CA LEU A 118 -3.79 9.47 9.59
C LEU A 118 -4.27 10.93 9.49
N LYS A 119 -5.55 11.21 9.84
CA LYS A 119 -6.04 12.58 9.94
C LYS A 119 -5.25 13.42 10.96
N GLN A 120 -4.95 12.87 12.13
CA GLN A 120 -4.09 13.55 13.11
C GLN A 120 -2.67 13.79 12.57
N CYS A 121 -2.16 12.90 11.72
CA CYS A 121 -0.89 13.11 11.04
C CYS A 121 -1.00 14.27 10.01
N VAL A 122 -2.12 14.37 9.29
CA VAL A 122 -2.41 15.49 8.38
C VAL A 122 -2.43 16.83 9.13
N ASP A 123 -3.10 16.89 10.28
CA ASP A 123 -3.21 18.10 11.09
C ASP A 123 -1.84 18.64 11.56
N ARG A 124 -0.82 17.77 11.59
CA ARG A 124 0.56 18.11 11.99
C ARG A 124 1.49 18.33 10.80
N MET A 125 1.33 17.58 9.72
CA MET A 125 2.20 17.53 8.55
C MET A 125 1.38 17.24 7.29
N ALA A 126 0.52 18.18 6.89
CA ALA A 126 -0.48 18.02 5.83
C ALA A 126 0.10 17.47 4.51
N ASP A 127 1.19 18.07 4.03
CA ASP A 127 1.78 17.73 2.72
C ASP A 127 2.22 16.26 2.60
N ASN A 128 2.62 15.65 3.70
CA ASN A 128 3.12 14.29 3.70
C ASN A 128 2.01 13.23 3.80
N PHE A 129 0.92 13.53 4.50
CA PHE A 129 -0.05 12.51 4.89
C PHE A 129 -1.44 12.70 4.30
N LYS A 130 -1.76 13.87 3.71
CA LYS A 130 -3.08 14.13 3.14
C LYS A 130 -3.50 13.05 2.13
N LYS A 131 -2.60 12.68 1.21
CA LYS A 131 -2.85 11.67 0.17
C LYS A 131 -3.15 10.30 0.76
N LEU A 132 -2.39 9.89 1.77
CA LEU A 132 -2.58 8.60 2.46
C LEU A 132 -3.91 8.57 3.20
N HIS A 133 -4.22 9.66 3.92
CA HIS A 133 -5.49 9.81 4.63
C HIS A 133 -6.69 9.75 3.68
N THR A 134 -6.66 10.54 2.59
CA THR A 134 -7.76 10.60 1.62
C THR A 134 -8.02 9.23 0.99
N LEU A 135 -6.96 8.47 0.64
CA LEU A 135 -7.11 7.13 0.07
C LEU A 135 -7.69 6.14 1.10
N VAL A 136 -7.24 6.17 2.35
CA VAL A 136 -7.81 5.32 3.41
C VAL A 136 -9.26 5.67 3.70
N ALA A 137 -9.61 6.96 3.68
CA ALA A 137 -10.99 7.42 3.82
C ALA A 137 -11.89 6.95 2.64
N ALA A 138 -11.34 6.93 1.41
CA ALA A 138 -12.03 6.40 0.23
C ALA A 138 -12.30 4.89 0.37
N GLU A 139 -11.31 4.11 0.80
CA GLU A 139 -11.46 2.67 1.07
C GLU A 139 -12.47 2.40 2.19
N LEU A 140 -12.48 3.22 3.25
CA LEU A 140 -13.49 3.11 4.30
C LEU A 140 -14.89 3.38 3.76
N ALA A 141 -15.08 4.43 2.97
CA ALA A 141 -16.36 4.75 2.35
C ALA A 141 -16.84 3.62 1.41
N ARG A 142 -15.93 3.07 0.58
CA ARG A 142 -16.20 1.92 -0.29
C ARG A 142 -16.70 0.72 0.50
N ILE A 143 -15.98 0.32 1.54
CA ILE A 143 -16.28 -0.86 2.36
C ILE A 143 -17.57 -0.69 3.17
N THR A 144 -17.89 0.55 3.54
CA THR A 144 -19.17 0.86 4.23
C THR A 144 -20.31 1.16 3.27
N CYS A 145 -20.13 0.92 1.96
CA CYS A 145 -21.12 1.12 0.91
C CYS A 145 -21.60 2.59 0.74
N ASP A 146 -20.84 3.56 1.22
CA ASP A 146 -21.08 5.00 0.95
C ASP A 146 -20.37 5.36 -0.37
N TYR A 147 -20.95 4.89 -1.47
CA TYR A 147 -20.32 4.97 -2.79
C TYR A 147 -20.19 6.39 -3.32
N SER A 148 -21.12 7.28 -2.99
CA SER A 148 -21.01 8.69 -3.39
C SER A 148 -19.80 9.36 -2.75
N LYS A 149 -19.60 9.11 -1.45
CA LYS A 149 -18.44 9.61 -0.72
C LYS A 149 -17.15 8.95 -1.21
N ALA A 150 -17.18 7.65 -1.52
CA ALA A 150 -16.03 6.94 -2.06
C ALA A 150 -15.59 7.55 -3.39
N ASP A 151 -16.52 7.78 -4.33
CA ASP A 151 -16.24 8.42 -5.64
C ASP A 151 -15.53 9.77 -5.45
N HIS A 152 -16.13 10.66 -4.64
CA HIS A 152 -15.53 11.97 -4.37
C HIS A 152 -14.12 11.86 -3.79
N LEU A 153 -13.92 10.97 -2.81
CA LEU A 153 -12.63 10.81 -2.16
C LEU A 153 -11.57 10.18 -3.08
N TYR A 154 -11.94 9.24 -3.97
CA TYR A 154 -11.00 8.72 -4.97
C TYR A 154 -10.60 9.80 -5.97
N GLN A 155 -11.52 10.63 -6.43
CA GLN A 155 -11.21 11.75 -7.31
C GLN A 155 -10.30 12.78 -6.62
N GLU A 156 -10.58 13.12 -5.36
CA GLU A 156 -9.71 13.99 -4.57
C GLU A 156 -8.31 13.38 -4.39
N ALA A 157 -8.22 12.07 -4.07
CA ALA A 157 -6.95 11.39 -3.91
C ALA A 157 -6.13 11.37 -5.21
N LEU A 158 -6.78 11.14 -6.36
CA LEU A 158 -6.13 11.19 -7.68
C LEU A 158 -5.63 12.59 -7.99
N SER A 159 -6.46 13.62 -7.86
CA SER A 159 -6.10 14.99 -8.18
C SER A 159 -4.94 15.50 -7.32
N THR A 160 -4.96 15.21 -6.01
CA THR A 160 -3.89 15.61 -5.10
C THR A 160 -2.60 14.80 -5.27
N SER A 161 -2.66 13.61 -5.86
CA SER A 161 -1.49 12.77 -6.10
C SER A 161 -0.67 13.21 -7.32
N MET A 162 -1.24 14.01 -8.23
CA MET A 162 -0.63 14.43 -9.49
C MET A 162 0.50 15.48 -9.35
N ASP A 163 0.84 15.93 -8.14
CA ASP A 163 1.92 16.90 -7.91
C ASP A 163 3.35 16.36 -8.13
N GLY A 164 3.47 15.10 -8.55
CA GLY A 164 4.72 14.46 -8.99
C GLY A 164 5.70 14.06 -7.88
N ARG A 165 5.45 14.44 -6.62
CA ARG A 165 6.42 14.18 -5.53
C ARG A 165 6.42 12.73 -5.02
N TYR A 166 5.31 11.99 -5.22
CA TYR A 166 5.15 10.63 -4.69
C TYR A 166 4.49 9.72 -5.73
N LEU A 167 5.21 9.38 -6.80
CA LEU A 167 4.70 8.57 -7.92
C LEU A 167 4.10 7.23 -7.48
N TRP A 168 4.65 6.61 -6.45
CA TRP A 168 4.11 5.36 -5.92
C TRP A 168 2.71 5.52 -5.32
N VAL A 169 2.40 6.68 -4.71
CA VAL A 169 1.04 6.98 -4.21
C VAL A 169 0.07 7.12 -5.38
N VAL A 170 0.51 7.77 -6.46
CA VAL A 170 -0.30 7.90 -7.70
C VAL A 170 -0.69 6.52 -8.21
N GLY A 171 0.28 5.61 -8.33
CA GLY A 171 0.04 4.25 -8.82
C GLY A 171 -0.94 3.47 -7.94
N ILE A 172 -0.73 3.49 -6.63
CA ILE A 172 -1.61 2.79 -5.67
C ILE A 172 -3.02 3.40 -5.66
N THR A 173 -3.12 4.74 -5.69
CA THR A 173 -4.41 5.43 -5.73
C THR A 173 -5.16 5.12 -7.02
N GLY A 174 -4.46 5.15 -8.17
CA GLY A 174 -5.03 4.80 -9.46
C GLY A 174 -5.56 3.36 -9.49
N GLU A 175 -4.79 2.40 -8.96
CA GLU A 175 -5.23 1.00 -8.85
C GLU A 175 -6.48 0.85 -7.96
N CYS A 176 -6.52 1.52 -6.81
CA CYS A 176 -7.66 1.46 -5.91
C CYS A 176 -8.92 2.05 -6.55
N ALA A 177 -8.79 3.24 -7.17
CA ALA A 177 -9.88 3.91 -7.87
C ALA A 177 -10.38 3.10 -9.08
N ALA A 178 -9.46 2.59 -9.92
CA ALA A 178 -9.83 1.76 -11.07
C ALA A 178 -10.63 0.52 -10.64
N ARG A 179 -10.21 -0.16 -9.58
CA ARG A 179 -10.93 -1.30 -9.02
C ARG A 179 -12.33 -0.91 -8.57
N PHE A 180 -12.46 0.18 -7.82
CA PHE A 180 -13.76 0.69 -7.37
C PHE A 180 -14.73 0.92 -8.54
N TYR A 181 -14.27 1.59 -9.62
CA TYR A 181 -15.10 1.84 -10.79
C TYR A 181 -15.42 0.57 -11.57
N LEU A 182 -14.49 -0.36 -11.69
CA LEU A 182 -14.73 -1.65 -12.36
C LEU A 182 -15.77 -2.50 -11.61
N GLU A 183 -15.68 -2.59 -10.28
CA GLU A 183 -16.67 -3.29 -9.44
C GLU A 183 -18.08 -2.70 -9.62
N ARG A 184 -18.19 -1.40 -9.87
CA ARG A 184 -19.46 -0.71 -10.12
C ARG A 184 -19.87 -0.68 -11.60
N LYS A 185 -19.11 -1.30 -12.49
CA LYS A 185 -19.32 -1.26 -13.96
C LYS A 185 -19.27 0.16 -14.53
N GLU A 186 -18.58 1.07 -13.88
CA GLU A 186 -18.33 2.44 -14.34
C GLU A 186 -16.99 2.53 -15.07
N ALA A 187 -16.80 1.66 -16.07
CA ALA A 187 -15.52 1.46 -16.75
C ALA A 187 -14.93 2.74 -17.38
N THR A 188 -15.76 3.71 -17.75
CA THR A 188 -15.30 5.00 -18.30
C THR A 188 -14.52 5.84 -17.30
N LYS A 189 -14.70 5.62 -16.00
CA LYS A 189 -13.96 6.31 -14.95
C LYS A 189 -12.72 5.53 -14.47
N ALA A 190 -12.55 4.29 -14.94
CA ALA A 190 -11.46 3.41 -14.53
C ALA A 190 -10.19 3.53 -15.40
N VAL A 191 -10.25 4.32 -16.50
CA VAL A 191 -9.17 4.49 -17.50
C VAL A 191 -8.31 5.74 -17.22
#